data_95ffe439276c61862c45bb250241a4c7
#
_entry.id   95ffe439276c61862c45bb250241a4c7
#
_cell.length_a   1.000
_cell.length_b   1.000
_cell.length_c   1.000
_cell.angle_alpha   90.00
_cell.angle_beta   90.00
_cell.angle_gamma   90.00
#
_symmetry.space_group_name_H-M   'P 1'
#
loop_
_entity.id
_entity.type
_entity.pdbx_description
1 polymer ?
#
loop_
_entity_poly.entity_id
_entity_poly.type
_entity_poly.pdbx_seq_one_letter_code
_entity_poly.pdbx_strand_id
1 'polypeptide(L)'
;MNGVTKEQIAAAKRMTAIEFLRRYRPNDLVKSSARGEFELRSHDSFKINGESSVWHWKSRGIGGKSARDYLIYVEGVRFVDAVRLLCEESPAYTEPAHESIERERPPFALPAAAPNNDRIVQYLLGRGVSIPVISYCMEQGILYESTPYHNCVLVGKDENGQPKYAALRGTYQYGRPFKAEASGSDKRYGFCIPPTAESDTVAVFEAAIDAMAEMTLCGDAADKYRLSLGGVSSSGKEPLALQEFLRQHPEITTIELRLDNDAKGRMASVGIRKIYADRYTVHDLPPNIENGDYADMAKNNRMARTAAHRAVCR
;
A
#
# COMPACT_ATOMS: atom_id res chain seq x y z
N MET A 1 -20.73 32.97 20.14
CA MET A 1 -20.33 31.68 19.54
C MET A 1 -21.59 31.05 18.90
N ASN A 2 -21.79 31.20 17.61
CA ASN A 2 -22.97 30.66 16.93
C ASN A 2 -22.75 29.19 16.58
N GLY A 3 -23.22 28.27 17.41
CA GLY A 3 -23.29 26.85 17.09
C GLY A 3 -24.28 26.57 15.96
N VAL A 4 -24.32 25.34 15.48
CA VAL A 4 -25.32 24.85 14.51
C VAL A 4 -26.41 24.08 15.25
N THR A 5 -27.65 24.14 14.74
CA THR A 5 -28.80 23.46 15.36
C THR A 5 -28.84 21.98 15.00
N LYS A 6 -29.64 21.18 15.72
CA LYS A 6 -29.83 19.76 15.43
C LYS A 6 -30.47 19.55 14.03
N GLU A 7 -31.37 20.44 13.65
CA GLU A 7 -32.05 20.44 12.34
C GLU A 7 -31.04 20.70 11.22
N GLN A 8 -30.14 21.67 11.40
CA GLN A 8 -29.05 21.94 10.44
C GLN A 8 -28.11 20.75 10.30
N ILE A 9 -27.74 20.11 11.41
CA ILE A 9 -26.90 18.89 11.38
C ILE A 9 -27.59 17.75 10.63
N ALA A 10 -28.90 17.58 10.83
CA ALA A 10 -29.71 16.56 10.12
C ALA A 10 -29.83 16.89 8.63
N ALA A 11 -30.01 18.16 8.27
CA ALA A 11 -30.07 18.61 6.87
C ALA A 11 -28.73 18.38 6.15
N ALA A 12 -27.60 18.74 6.78
CA ALA A 12 -26.27 18.55 6.24
C ALA A 12 -25.90 17.08 5.99
N LYS A 13 -26.54 16.14 6.68
CA LYS A 13 -26.35 14.69 6.46
C LYS A 13 -27.11 14.15 5.22
N ARG A 14 -28.07 14.87 4.69
CA ARG A 14 -28.90 14.41 3.56
C ARG A 14 -28.11 14.33 2.26
N MET A 15 -27.23 15.30 2.01
CA MET A 15 -26.38 15.27 0.84
C MET A 15 -25.33 14.15 0.98
N THR A 16 -25.29 13.27 0.01
CA THR A 16 -24.31 12.19 -0.03
C THR A 16 -22.96 12.69 -0.54
N ALA A 17 -21.86 12.01 -0.18
CA ALA A 17 -20.54 12.40 -0.64
C ALA A 17 -20.40 12.33 -2.16
N ILE A 18 -21.03 11.33 -2.82
CA ILE A 18 -20.96 11.20 -4.29
C ILE A 18 -21.73 12.32 -5.00
N GLU A 19 -22.88 12.76 -4.46
CA GLU A 19 -23.62 13.91 -4.99
C GLU A 19 -22.81 15.19 -4.87
N PHE A 20 -22.19 15.41 -3.71
CA PHE A 20 -21.30 16.54 -3.46
C PHE A 20 -20.13 16.56 -4.45
N LEU A 21 -19.43 15.45 -4.62
CA LEU A 21 -18.30 15.33 -5.53
C LEU A 21 -18.70 15.56 -6.99
N ARG A 22 -19.82 14.98 -7.43
CA ARG A 22 -20.34 15.20 -8.79
C ARG A 22 -20.70 16.65 -9.05
N ARG A 23 -21.24 17.35 -8.06
CA ARG A 23 -21.69 18.73 -8.18
C ARG A 23 -20.54 19.73 -8.09
N TYR A 24 -19.63 19.55 -7.16
CA TYR A 24 -18.62 20.55 -6.83
C TYR A 24 -17.19 20.17 -7.22
N ARG A 25 -16.92 18.88 -7.48
CA ARG A 25 -15.61 18.36 -7.87
C ARG A 25 -15.66 17.37 -9.04
N PRO A 26 -16.41 17.68 -10.13
CA PRO A 26 -16.58 16.73 -11.22
C PRO A 26 -15.26 16.35 -11.90
N ASN A 27 -14.29 17.25 -11.96
CA ASN A 27 -13.00 17.04 -12.61
C ASN A 27 -12.03 16.18 -11.78
N ASP A 28 -12.23 16.10 -10.45
CA ASP A 28 -11.41 15.29 -9.55
C ASP A 28 -11.98 13.86 -9.40
N LEU A 29 -13.28 13.67 -9.66
CA LEU A 29 -13.95 12.37 -9.56
C LEU A 29 -13.75 11.56 -10.85
N VAL A 30 -12.97 10.50 -10.77
CA VAL A 30 -12.68 9.61 -11.90
C VAL A 30 -13.17 8.18 -11.63
N LYS A 31 -13.46 7.42 -12.70
CA LYS A 31 -13.84 6.00 -12.54
C LYS A 31 -12.65 5.20 -12.04
N SER A 32 -12.87 4.39 -11.03
CA SER A 32 -11.92 3.38 -10.56
C SER A 32 -11.95 2.15 -11.48
N SER A 33 -10.97 1.26 -11.34
CA SER A 33 -10.94 -0.02 -12.04
C SER A 33 -12.09 -0.96 -11.64
N ALA A 34 -12.66 -0.79 -10.43
CA ALA A 34 -13.80 -1.58 -9.97
C ALA A 34 -15.12 -1.03 -10.50
N ARG A 35 -16.02 -1.94 -10.93
CA ARG A 35 -17.35 -1.58 -11.46
C ARG A 35 -18.18 -0.82 -10.41
N GLY A 36 -18.67 0.37 -10.80
CA GLY A 36 -19.50 1.22 -9.92
C GLY A 36 -18.73 1.98 -8.82
N GLU A 37 -17.39 1.90 -8.83
CA GLU A 37 -16.53 2.62 -7.90
C GLU A 37 -15.87 3.81 -8.60
N PHE A 38 -15.68 4.89 -7.83
CA PHE A 38 -14.96 6.08 -8.26
C PHE A 38 -13.79 6.35 -7.30
N GLU A 39 -12.83 7.13 -7.75
CA GLU A 39 -11.67 7.60 -6.98
C GLU A 39 -11.46 9.10 -7.20
N LEU A 40 -10.68 9.72 -6.35
CA LEU A 40 -10.25 11.09 -6.57
C LEU A 40 -8.92 11.10 -7.33
N ARG A 41 -8.83 11.93 -8.35
CA ARG A 41 -7.58 12.16 -9.09
C ARG A 41 -6.47 12.69 -8.17
N SER A 42 -6.84 13.52 -7.20
CA SER A 42 -5.95 14.04 -6.17
C SER A 42 -5.53 12.99 -5.14
N HIS A 43 -6.33 11.91 -4.95
CA HIS A 43 -6.13 10.89 -3.92
C HIS A 43 -6.57 9.51 -4.41
N ASP A 44 -5.71 8.79 -5.09
CA ASP A 44 -5.97 7.47 -5.70
C ASP A 44 -6.34 6.35 -4.70
N SER A 45 -5.93 6.49 -3.43
CA SER A 45 -6.32 5.58 -2.34
C SER A 45 -7.68 5.89 -1.72
N PHE A 46 -8.34 7.00 -2.11
CA PHE A 46 -9.73 7.30 -1.79
C PHE A 46 -10.64 6.57 -2.78
N LYS A 47 -11.59 5.81 -2.27
CA LYS A 47 -12.57 5.07 -3.08
C LYS A 47 -13.98 5.40 -2.60
N ILE A 48 -14.91 5.58 -3.55
CA ILE A 48 -16.31 5.85 -3.26
C ILE A 48 -17.21 5.05 -4.20
N ASN A 49 -18.20 4.38 -3.62
CA ASN A 49 -19.21 3.66 -4.40
C ASN A 49 -20.24 4.64 -4.97
N GLY A 50 -20.49 4.55 -6.28
CA GLY A 50 -21.36 5.49 -7.02
C GLY A 50 -22.86 5.41 -6.70
N GLU A 51 -23.32 4.30 -6.09
CA GLU A 51 -24.71 4.07 -5.70
C GLU A 51 -24.93 4.31 -4.21
N SER A 52 -24.15 3.62 -3.37
CA SER A 52 -24.31 3.70 -1.91
C SER A 52 -23.67 4.94 -1.29
N SER A 53 -22.80 5.63 -2.02
CA SER A 53 -22.00 6.76 -1.54
C SER A 53 -21.08 6.43 -0.34
N VAL A 54 -20.91 5.15 -0.02
CA VAL A 54 -19.95 4.75 0.99
C VAL A 54 -18.55 4.97 0.43
N TRP A 55 -17.74 5.74 1.13
CA TRP A 55 -16.38 6.01 0.76
C TRP A 55 -15.40 5.56 1.83
N HIS A 56 -14.19 5.25 1.40
CA HIS A 56 -13.10 4.84 2.26
C HIS A 56 -11.77 5.38 1.72
N TRP A 57 -11.02 6.05 2.57
CA TRP A 57 -9.66 6.49 2.26
C TRP A 57 -8.66 5.52 2.86
N LYS A 58 -8.23 4.55 2.08
CA LYS A 58 -7.43 3.39 2.54
C LYS A 58 -6.12 3.79 3.21
N SER A 59 -5.41 4.78 2.67
CA SER A 59 -4.13 5.22 3.23
C SER A 59 -4.26 5.97 4.56
N ARG A 60 -5.46 6.46 4.90
CA ARG A 60 -5.74 7.18 6.16
C ARG A 60 -6.60 6.39 7.14
N GLY A 61 -7.13 5.23 6.74
CA GLY A 61 -7.99 4.41 7.60
C GLY A 61 -9.33 5.07 7.97
N ILE A 62 -9.80 6.05 7.17
CA ILE A 62 -11.03 6.80 7.42
C ILE A 62 -12.06 6.51 6.34
N GLY A 63 -13.34 6.69 6.69
CA GLY A 63 -14.44 6.47 5.75
C GLY A 63 -15.72 7.17 6.20
N GLY A 64 -16.71 7.20 5.33
CA GLY A 64 -17.98 7.83 5.60
C GLY A 64 -18.98 7.61 4.46
N LYS A 65 -20.11 8.38 4.51
CA LYS A 65 -21.14 8.29 3.49
C LYS A 65 -21.67 9.65 3.06
N SER A 66 -21.73 10.61 4.00
CA SER A 66 -22.31 11.93 3.76
C SER A 66 -21.26 12.93 3.25
N ALA A 67 -21.73 13.98 2.54
CA ALA A 67 -20.91 15.13 2.16
C ALA A 67 -20.26 15.81 3.36
N ARG A 68 -20.97 15.86 4.51
CA ARG A 68 -20.45 16.38 5.76
C ARG A 68 -19.22 15.60 6.24
N ASP A 69 -19.29 14.27 6.21
CA ASP A 69 -18.17 13.42 6.63
C ASP A 69 -16.99 13.60 5.69
N TYR A 70 -17.23 13.73 4.39
CA TYR A 70 -16.23 14.04 3.38
C TYR A 70 -15.55 15.38 3.68
N LEU A 71 -16.31 16.45 3.85
CA LEU A 71 -15.77 17.78 4.16
C LEU A 71 -14.91 17.80 5.43
N ILE A 72 -15.34 17.10 6.49
CA ILE A 72 -14.62 17.07 7.75
C ILE A 72 -13.35 16.23 7.65
N TYR A 73 -13.46 15.01 7.16
CA TYR A 73 -12.37 14.03 7.24
C TYR A 73 -11.41 14.08 6.05
N VAL A 74 -11.89 14.51 4.87
CA VAL A 74 -11.05 14.59 3.66
C VAL A 74 -10.56 16.02 3.44
N GLU A 75 -11.48 17.00 3.46
CA GLU A 75 -11.15 18.41 3.22
C GLU A 75 -10.66 19.14 4.48
N GLY A 76 -10.85 18.56 5.66
CA GLY A 76 -10.42 19.16 6.93
C GLY A 76 -11.25 20.35 7.39
N VAL A 77 -12.45 20.54 6.84
CA VAL A 77 -13.37 21.62 7.22
C VAL A 77 -13.86 21.39 8.65
N ARG A 78 -13.92 22.44 9.47
CA ARG A 78 -14.46 22.32 10.84
C ARG A 78 -15.93 21.92 10.80
N PHE A 79 -16.38 21.12 11.76
CA PHE A 79 -17.74 20.58 11.82
C PHE A 79 -18.82 21.66 11.61
N VAL A 80 -18.74 22.80 12.31
CA VAL A 80 -19.72 23.88 12.22
C VAL A 80 -19.75 24.48 10.82
N ASP A 81 -18.58 24.68 10.20
CA ASP A 81 -18.45 25.28 8.89
C ASP A 81 -18.93 24.32 7.80
N ALA A 82 -18.65 23.02 7.91
CA ALA A 82 -19.16 22.00 7.02
C ALA A 82 -20.70 21.90 7.07
N VAL A 83 -21.31 21.99 8.26
CA VAL A 83 -22.77 22.00 8.42
C VAL A 83 -23.37 23.24 7.79
N ARG A 84 -22.80 24.42 8.02
CA ARG A 84 -23.29 25.68 7.43
C ARG A 84 -23.20 25.65 5.91
N LEU A 85 -22.07 25.24 5.37
CA LEU A 85 -21.82 25.15 3.92
C LEU A 85 -22.85 24.26 3.21
N LEU A 86 -23.25 23.15 3.84
CA LEU A 86 -24.23 22.24 3.28
C LEU A 86 -25.70 22.66 3.51
N CYS A 87 -25.97 23.57 4.47
CA CYS A 87 -27.29 24.10 4.74
C CYS A 87 -27.60 25.40 3.99
N GLU A 88 -26.58 26.16 3.67
CA GLU A 88 -26.72 27.36 2.84
C GLU A 88 -26.82 26.88 1.39
N GLU A 89 -27.98 27.07 0.74
CA GLU A 89 -28.12 26.96 -0.70
C GLU A 89 -27.36 28.10 -1.38
N SER A 90 -26.05 28.14 -1.17
CA SER A 90 -25.21 29.18 -1.78
C SER A 90 -24.73 28.72 -3.15
N PRO A 91 -24.96 29.49 -4.24
CA PRO A 91 -24.49 29.16 -5.58
C PRO A 91 -22.99 29.26 -5.75
N ALA A 92 -22.23 29.60 -4.73
CA ALA A 92 -20.80 29.79 -4.76
C ALA A 92 -20.12 28.96 -3.65
N TYR A 93 -20.02 27.63 -3.83
CA TYR A 93 -18.86 26.93 -3.31
C TYR A 93 -17.65 27.40 -4.16
N THR A 94 -17.02 28.46 -3.72
CA THR A 94 -15.68 28.77 -4.17
C THR A 94 -14.78 27.75 -3.47
N GLU A 95 -14.11 26.93 -4.26
CA GLU A 95 -13.05 26.05 -3.77
C GLU A 95 -12.20 26.87 -2.79
N PRO A 96 -12.09 26.53 -1.51
CA PRO A 96 -11.13 27.18 -0.65
C PRO A 96 -9.81 27.05 -1.41
N ALA A 97 -9.17 28.19 -1.72
CA ALA A 97 -7.84 28.16 -2.27
C ALA A 97 -7.08 27.13 -1.44
N HIS A 98 -6.63 26.06 -2.08
CA HIS A 98 -5.75 25.11 -1.46
C HIS A 98 -4.45 25.87 -1.13
N GLU A 99 -4.47 26.68 -0.09
CA GLU A 99 -3.37 26.65 0.82
C GLU A 99 -3.35 25.19 1.27
N SER A 100 -2.47 24.44 0.65
CA SER A 100 -2.00 23.20 1.22
C SER A 100 -1.60 23.56 2.65
N ILE A 101 -2.53 23.46 3.60
CA ILE A 101 -2.14 23.30 5.00
C ILE A 101 -1.36 22.00 4.93
N GLU A 102 -0.06 22.13 4.71
CA GLU A 102 0.91 21.11 5.05
C GLU A 102 0.67 20.85 6.53
N ARG A 103 -0.36 20.01 6.81
CA ARG A 103 -0.45 19.42 8.13
C ARG A 103 0.86 18.68 8.24
N GLU A 104 1.72 19.19 9.11
CA GLU A 104 2.97 18.55 9.45
C GLU A 104 2.66 17.07 9.55
N ARG A 105 3.23 16.29 8.65
CA ARG A 105 3.07 14.83 8.69
C ARG A 105 3.51 14.44 10.09
N PRO A 106 2.72 13.67 10.82
CA PRO A 106 3.17 13.22 12.14
C PRO A 106 4.55 12.61 11.94
N PRO A 107 5.50 12.86 12.84
CA PRO A 107 6.84 12.33 12.71
C PRO A 107 6.75 10.82 12.55
N PHE A 108 7.57 10.28 11.64
CA PHE A 108 7.62 8.85 11.44
C PHE A 108 8.07 8.16 12.72
N ALA A 109 7.31 7.16 13.15
CA ALA A 109 7.63 6.35 14.31
C ALA A 109 7.39 4.87 13.99
N LEU A 110 8.42 4.06 14.21
CA LEU A 110 8.28 2.60 14.16
C LEU A 110 7.45 2.11 15.34
N PRO A 111 6.55 1.13 15.14
CA PRO A 111 5.91 0.43 16.23
C PRO A 111 6.94 -0.22 17.15
N ALA A 112 6.69 -0.21 18.46
CA ALA A 112 7.58 -0.86 19.43
C ALA A 112 7.72 -2.35 19.12
N ALA A 113 8.97 -2.86 19.23
CA ALA A 113 9.25 -4.27 18.99
C ALA A 113 8.71 -5.16 20.12
N ALA A 114 8.22 -6.34 19.77
CA ALA A 114 7.86 -7.38 20.72
C ALA A 114 9.12 -8.06 21.29
N PRO A 115 9.01 -8.76 22.44
CA PRO A 115 10.16 -9.46 23.04
C PRO A 115 10.74 -10.60 22.19
N ASN A 116 9.94 -11.16 21.29
CA ASN A 116 10.32 -12.19 20.32
C ASN A 116 9.55 -12.00 19.01
N ASN A 117 9.87 -12.82 18.00
CA ASN A 117 9.30 -12.76 16.66
C ASN A 117 8.46 -14.03 16.32
N ASP A 118 8.03 -14.79 17.30
CA ASP A 118 7.47 -16.13 17.08
C ASP A 118 6.22 -16.14 16.22
N ARG A 119 5.34 -15.15 16.40
CA ARG A 119 4.07 -15.08 15.64
C ARG A 119 4.30 -14.71 14.19
N ILE A 120 5.20 -13.77 13.92
CA ILE A 120 5.48 -13.39 12.53
C ILE A 120 6.24 -14.51 11.80
N VAL A 121 7.10 -15.25 12.48
CA VAL A 121 7.75 -16.44 11.90
C VAL A 121 6.70 -17.44 11.46
N GLN A 122 5.77 -17.81 12.34
CA GLN A 122 4.67 -18.74 12.01
C GLN A 122 3.79 -18.20 10.88
N TYR A 123 3.46 -16.91 10.93
CA TYR A 123 2.67 -16.25 9.89
C TYR A 123 3.36 -16.32 8.52
N LEU A 124 4.64 -15.95 8.44
CA LEU A 124 5.42 -15.93 7.19
C LEU A 124 5.68 -17.34 6.66
N LEU A 125 5.95 -18.30 7.54
CA LEU A 125 5.98 -19.72 7.16
C LEU A 125 4.65 -20.16 6.54
N GLY A 126 3.52 -19.75 7.11
CA GLY A 126 2.18 -19.99 6.55
C GLY A 126 1.97 -19.35 5.17
N ARG A 127 2.70 -18.27 4.86
CA ARG A 127 2.74 -17.60 3.56
C ARG A 127 3.75 -18.20 2.57
N GLY A 128 4.45 -19.27 2.96
CA GLY A 128 5.41 -19.97 2.10
C GLY A 128 6.84 -19.42 2.15
N VAL A 129 7.13 -18.44 2.99
CA VAL A 129 8.48 -17.89 3.17
C VAL A 129 9.33 -18.84 4.01
N SER A 130 10.57 -19.09 3.62
CA SER A 130 11.51 -19.98 4.30
C SER A 130 12.13 -19.34 5.56
N ILE A 131 12.61 -20.16 6.48
CA ILE A 131 13.34 -19.68 7.67
C ILE A 131 14.60 -18.88 7.30
N PRO A 132 15.46 -19.32 6.37
CA PRO A 132 16.63 -18.54 5.99
C PRO A 132 16.27 -17.12 5.52
N VAL A 133 15.25 -16.95 4.69
CA VAL A 133 14.81 -15.63 4.22
C VAL A 133 14.26 -14.77 5.37
N ILE A 134 13.46 -15.36 6.28
CA ILE A 134 12.94 -14.67 7.45
C ILE A 134 14.10 -14.18 8.33
N SER A 135 15.06 -15.07 8.65
CA SER A 135 16.23 -14.75 9.46
C SER A 135 17.06 -13.65 8.81
N TYR A 136 17.33 -13.77 7.50
CA TYR A 136 18.06 -12.75 6.76
C TYR A 136 17.40 -11.36 6.86
N CYS A 137 16.08 -11.27 6.66
CA CYS A 137 15.37 -9.99 6.79
C CYS A 137 15.42 -9.42 8.22
N MET A 138 15.40 -10.28 9.24
CA MET A 138 15.55 -9.86 10.64
C MET A 138 16.97 -9.35 10.93
N GLU A 139 17.99 -10.03 10.44
CA GLU A 139 19.41 -9.65 10.56
C GLU A 139 19.70 -8.32 9.88
N GLN A 140 19.05 -8.07 8.71
CA GLN A 140 19.11 -6.78 8.03
C GLN A 140 18.33 -5.68 8.77
N GLY A 141 17.60 -6.00 9.84
CA GLY A 141 16.78 -5.06 10.60
C GLY A 141 15.63 -4.44 9.78
N ILE A 142 15.10 -5.19 8.81
CA ILE A 142 13.96 -4.79 7.97
C ILE A 142 12.69 -5.56 8.28
N LEU A 143 12.74 -6.50 9.23
CA LEU A 143 11.62 -7.34 9.65
C LEU A 143 11.64 -7.56 11.16
N TYR A 144 10.51 -7.30 11.82
CA TYR A 144 10.32 -7.63 13.23
C TYR A 144 8.83 -7.72 13.60
N GLU A 145 8.53 -8.26 14.79
CA GLU A 145 7.19 -8.32 15.37
C GLU A 145 6.93 -7.10 16.25
N SER A 146 5.76 -6.46 16.10
CA SER A 146 5.39 -5.32 16.94
C SER A 146 4.58 -5.73 18.17
N THR A 147 4.64 -4.92 19.23
CA THR A 147 3.75 -4.98 20.38
C THR A 147 2.77 -3.79 20.35
N PRO A 148 1.55 -3.87 20.92
CA PRO A 148 0.90 -5.05 21.56
C PRO A 148 0.18 -5.98 20.59
N TYR A 149 0.08 -5.63 19.29
CA TYR A 149 -0.80 -6.32 18.34
C TYR A 149 -0.11 -7.45 17.56
N HIS A 150 1.16 -7.70 17.79
CA HIS A 150 1.94 -8.75 17.12
C HIS A 150 1.86 -8.70 15.60
N ASN A 151 1.88 -7.49 15.02
CA ASN A 151 1.93 -7.31 13.59
C ASN A 151 3.31 -7.60 13.04
N CYS A 152 3.37 -8.16 11.85
CA CYS A 152 4.58 -8.23 11.04
C CYS A 152 4.90 -6.82 10.53
N VAL A 153 6.05 -6.27 10.92
CA VAL A 153 6.54 -4.94 10.53
C VAL A 153 7.62 -5.10 9.47
N LEU A 154 7.40 -4.51 8.31
CA LEU A 154 8.26 -4.59 7.13
C LEU A 154 8.79 -3.18 6.85
N VAL A 155 10.08 -2.97 7.16
CA VAL A 155 10.71 -1.64 7.24
C VAL A 155 11.40 -1.27 5.94
N GLY A 156 11.16 -0.05 5.47
CA GLY A 156 11.93 0.60 4.42
C GLY A 156 12.88 1.65 5.01
N LYS A 157 14.11 1.69 4.50
CA LYS A 157 15.21 2.53 4.99
C LYS A 157 15.71 3.48 3.90
N ASP A 158 16.29 4.60 4.31
CA ASP A 158 17.06 5.48 3.42
C ASP A 158 18.50 4.98 3.19
N GLU A 159 19.27 5.72 2.39
CA GLU A 159 20.68 5.44 2.07
C GLU A 159 21.60 5.42 3.30
N ASN A 160 21.20 6.03 4.40
CA ASN A 160 21.92 6.03 5.66
C ASN A 160 21.49 4.88 6.60
N GLY A 161 20.61 3.98 6.12
CA GLY A 161 20.06 2.89 6.90
C GLY A 161 18.98 3.32 7.92
N GLN A 162 18.52 4.59 7.86
CA GLN A 162 17.52 5.10 8.78
C GLN A 162 16.11 4.70 8.32
N PRO A 163 15.28 4.14 9.20
CA PRO A 163 13.91 3.81 8.87
C PRO A 163 13.09 5.04 8.47
N LYS A 164 12.38 4.97 7.35
CA LYS A 164 11.48 6.02 6.82
C LYS A 164 10.09 5.52 6.49
N TYR A 165 9.93 4.21 6.38
CA TYR A 165 8.67 3.58 6.01
C TYR A 165 8.50 2.26 6.78
N ALA A 166 7.27 1.90 7.10
CA ALA A 166 6.97 0.56 7.55
C ALA A 166 5.57 0.13 7.12
N ALA A 167 5.49 -1.03 6.47
CA ALA A 167 4.22 -1.72 6.23
C ALA A 167 3.91 -2.66 7.40
N LEU A 168 2.63 -2.68 7.81
CA LEU A 168 2.12 -3.51 8.89
C LEU A 168 1.19 -4.59 8.33
N ARG A 169 1.38 -5.83 8.76
CA ARG A 169 0.51 -6.95 8.41
C ARG A 169 0.11 -7.68 9.68
N GLY A 170 -1.20 -7.80 9.91
CA GLY A 170 -1.73 -8.57 11.03
C GLY A 170 -1.42 -10.06 10.87
N THR A 171 -1.02 -10.70 11.96
CA THR A 171 -0.70 -12.13 11.99
C THR A 171 -1.92 -12.99 12.32
N TYR A 172 -3.03 -12.40 12.72
CA TYR A 172 -4.27 -13.12 13.04
C TYR A 172 -4.95 -13.64 11.76
N GLN A 173 -5.40 -14.89 11.79
CA GLN A 173 -6.04 -15.56 10.66
C GLN A 173 -7.57 -15.38 10.63
N TYR A 174 -8.15 -14.77 11.65
CA TYR A 174 -9.60 -14.57 11.77
C TYR A 174 -10.00 -13.13 11.45
N GLY A 175 -11.09 -12.96 10.72
CA GLY A 175 -11.61 -11.66 10.34
C GLY A 175 -10.94 -11.08 9.09
N ARG A 176 -11.06 -9.75 8.91
CA ARG A 176 -10.40 -9.07 7.78
C ARG A 176 -8.89 -8.96 8.06
N PRO A 177 -8.04 -9.35 7.10
CA PRO A 177 -6.60 -9.18 7.24
C PRO A 177 -6.25 -7.71 7.52
N PHE A 178 -5.54 -7.45 8.63
CA PHE A 178 -5.06 -6.11 8.93
C PHE A 178 -3.90 -5.75 8.01
N LYS A 179 -4.03 -4.62 7.32
CA LYS A 179 -2.99 -4.03 6.47
C LYS A 179 -2.98 -2.53 6.74
N ALA A 180 -1.84 -1.98 7.12
CA ALA A 180 -1.65 -0.56 7.36
C ALA A 180 -0.21 -0.15 7.04
N GLU A 181 0.04 1.15 7.09
CA GLU A 181 1.38 1.74 7.12
C GLU A 181 1.56 2.43 8.47
N ALA A 182 2.78 2.45 8.99
CA ALA A 182 3.09 3.18 10.21
C ALA A 182 2.87 4.69 9.99
N SER A 183 2.46 5.39 11.06
CA SER A 183 2.23 6.84 11.00
C SER A 183 3.47 7.57 10.53
N GLY A 184 3.32 8.56 9.65
CA GLY A 184 4.43 9.33 9.10
C GLY A 184 5.30 8.61 8.07
N SER A 185 4.95 7.38 7.66
CA SER A 185 5.69 6.63 6.62
C SER A 185 5.84 7.43 5.34
N ASP A 186 7.05 7.43 4.78
CA ASP A 186 7.35 8.01 3.48
C ASP A 186 7.42 6.91 2.41
N LYS A 187 6.48 6.92 1.47
CA LYS A 187 6.36 5.91 0.40
C LYS A 187 7.51 5.88 -0.60
N ARG A 188 8.40 6.85 -0.56
CA ARG A 188 9.63 6.82 -1.36
C ARG A 188 10.57 5.70 -0.92
N TYR A 189 10.48 5.27 0.35
CA TYR A 189 11.37 4.27 0.94
C TYR A 189 10.63 2.94 1.12
N GLY A 190 10.47 2.18 0.04
CA GLY A 190 9.84 0.85 0.08
C GLY A 190 10.65 -0.15 0.90
N PHE A 191 9.98 -1.20 1.40
CA PHE A 191 10.69 -2.36 1.94
C PHE A 191 11.61 -2.94 0.85
N CYS A 192 12.90 -3.10 1.16
CA CYS A 192 13.87 -3.66 0.23
C CYS A 192 14.74 -4.70 0.92
N ILE A 193 14.88 -5.88 0.32
CA ILE A 193 15.85 -6.90 0.71
C ILE A 193 17.14 -6.63 -0.07
N PRO A 194 18.25 -6.27 0.60
CA PRO A 194 19.52 -6.05 -0.09
C PRO A 194 20.15 -7.37 -0.52
N PRO A 195 20.99 -7.39 -1.56
CA PRO A 195 21.83 -8.55 -1.88
C PRO A 195 23.00 -8.70 -0.91
N THR A 196 23.61 -9.89 -0.87
CA THR A 196 24.83 -10.14 -0.08
C THR A 196 26.12 -9.73 -0.81
N ALA A 197 26.05 -9.50 -2.11
CA ALA A 197 27.14 -9.05 -2.96
C ALA A 197 26.65 -7.89 -3.85
N GLU A 198 27.57 -7.19 -4.53
CA GLU A 198 27.22 -6.17 -5.51
C GLU A 198 26.24 -6.73 -6.57
N SER A 199 25.24 -5.96 -6.89
CA SER A 199 24.21 -6.34 -7.89
C SER A 199 23.77 -5.10 -8.67
N ASP A 200 23.62 -5.25 -9.96
CA ASP A 200 23.08 -4.24 -10.87
C ASP A 200 21.59 -4.45 -11.21
N THR A 201 20.95 -5.36 -10.48
CA THR A 201 19.58 -5.79 -10.74
C THR A 201 18.66 -5.52 -9.54
N VAL A 202 17.49 -4.93 -9.81
CA VAL A 202 16.39 -4.82 -8.86
C VAL A 202 15.16 -5.58 -9.33
N ALA A 203 14.67 -6.49 -8.51
CA ALA A 203 13.36 -7.13 -8.66
C ALA A 203 12.30 -6.33 -7.92
N VAL A 204 11.18 -6.03 -8.57
CA VAL A 204 10.14 -5.10 -8.08
C VAL A 204 8.83 -5.86 -7.86
N PHE A 205 8.25 -5.73 -6.66
CA PHE A 205 7.07 -6.45 -6.20
C PHE A 205 5.96 -5.49 -5.74
N GLU A 206 4.69 -5.94 -5.79
CA GLU A 206 3.60 -5.17 -5.23
C GLU A 206 3.68 -5.11 -3.70
N ALA A 207 3.97 -6.22 -3.03
CA ALA A 207 4.07 -6.28 -1.58
C ALA A 207 5.38 -6.94 -1.08
N ALA A 208 5.78 -6.61 0.14
CA ALA A 208 7.03 -7.08 0.74
C ALA A 208 7.07 -8.61 0.95
N ILE A 209 5.90 -9.24 1.22
CA ILE A 209 5.84 -10.70 1.40
C ILE A 209 6.12 -11.42 0.09
N ASP A 210 5.76 -10.84 -1.06
CA ASP A 210 6.04 -11.41 -2.37
C ASP A 210 7.54 -11.38 -2.70
N ALA A 211 8.22 -10.31 -2.29
CA ALA A 211 9.68 -10.21 -2.37
C ALA A 211 10.39 -11.32 -1.55
N MET A 212 9.92 -11.57 -0.33
CA MET A 212 10.44 -12.65 0.51
C MET A 212 10.10 -14.04 -0.05
N ALA A 213 8.91 -14.22 -0.59
CA ALA A 213 8.44 -15.47 -1.18
C ALA A 213 9.22 -15.81 -2.46
N GLU A 214 9.49 -14.81 -3.30
CA GLU A 214 10.31 -15.00 -4.51
C GLU A 214 11.74 -15.41 -4.13
N MET A 215 12.36 -14.76 -3.14
CA MET A 215 13.67 -15.14 -2.65
C MET A 215 13.69 -16.61 -2.17
N THR A 216 12.64 -17.07 -1.48
CA THR A 216 12.47 -18.46 -1.08
C THR A 216 12.39 -19.40 -2.29
N LEU A 217 11.65 -19.02 -3.34
CA LEU A 217 11.52 -19.82 -4.58
C LEU A 217 12.84 -19.90 -5.35
N CYS A 218 13.68 -18.89 -5.23
CA CYS A 218 15.04 -18.84 -5.82
C CYS A 218 16.11 -19.51 -4.94
N GLY A 219 15.73 -20.38 -3.99
CA GLY A 219 16.66 -21.11 -3.15
C GLY A 219 17.31 -20.27 -2.05
N ASP A 220 16.58 -19.29 -1.53
CA ASP A 220 16.98 -18.38 -0.45
C ASP A 220 18.16 -17.46 -0.81
N ALA A 221 18.47 -17.31 -2.11
CA ALA A 221 19.63 -16.53 -2.58
C ALA A 221 19.37 -15.02 -2.49
N ALA A 222 20.22 -14.30 -1.75
CA ALA A 222 20.27 -12.83 -1.74
C ALA A 222 21.20 -12.32 -2.85
N ASP A 223 20.81 -12.53 -4.11
CA ASP A 223 21.60 -12.28 -5.33
C ASP A 223 21.34 -10.91 -5.97
N LYS A 224 20.23 -10.29 -5.64
CA LYS A 224 19.75 -9.01 -6.20
C LYS A 224 18.94 -8.23 -5.18
N TYR A 225 18.71 -6.95 -5.44
CA TYR A 225 17.76 -6.15 -4.66
C TYR A 225 16.33 -6.61 -4.92
N ARG A 226 15.51 -6.68 -3.87
CA ARG A 226 14.08 -7.01 -3.96
C ARG A 226 13.27 -5.92 -3.30
N LEU A 227 12.71 -5.04 -4.13
CA LEU A 227 11.99 -3.83 -3.70
C LEU A 227 10.48 -4.04 -3.75
N SER A 228 9.79 -3.72 -2.66
CA SER A 228 8.34 -3.63 -2.62
C SER A 228 7.87 -2.20 -2.87
N LEU A 229 6.88 -2.05 -3.76
CA LEU A 229 6.25 -0.75 -4.06
C LEU A 229 5.22 -0.32 -2.99
N GLY A 230 4.86 -1.22 -2.04
CA GLY A 230 3.80 -0.96 -1.06
C GLY A 230 2.40 -0.85 -1.67
N GLY A 231 2.21 -1.42 -2.84
CA GLY A 231 1.02 -1.39 -3.67
C GLY A 231 1.27 -0.70 -5.01
N VAL A 232 0.48 -1.04 -6.02
CA VAL A 232 0.56 -0.41 -7.35
C VAL A 232 -0.69 0.40 -7.65
N SER A 233 -0.53 1.46 -8.45
CA SER A 233 -1.63 2.29 -8.93
C SER A 233 -1.97 1.93 -10.38
N SER A 234 -3.26 1.88 -10.71
CA SER A 234 -3.74 1.76 -12.09
C SER A 234 -3.60 3.06 -12.89
N SER A 235 -3.15 4.16 -12.28
CA SER A 235 -3.07 5.48 -12.92
C SER A 235 -1.89 5.65 -13.88
N GLY A 236 -1.00 4.65 -14.02
CA GLY A 236 0.21 4.75 -14.84
C GLY A 236 1.26 5.75 -14.33
N LYS A 237 1.11 6.24 -13.09
CA LYS A 237 2.10 7.10 -12.45
C LYS A 237 3.34 6.30 -12.08
N GLU A 238 4.48 6.96 -12.14
CA GLU A 238 5.75 6.42 -11.69
C GLU A 238 5.70 6.03 -10.20
N PRO A 239 6.10 4.80 -9.82
CA PRO A 239 6.12 4.38 -8.43
C PRO A 239 7.20 5.14 -7.65
N LEU A 240 6.81 5.88 -6.61
CA LEU A 240 7.72 6.68 -5.80
C LEU A 240 8.87 5.88 -5.21
N ALA A 241 8.60 4.65 -4.75
CA ALA A 241 9.62 3.78 -4.17
C ALA A 241 10.67 3.35 -5.21
N LEU A 242 10.25 3.03 -6.46
CA LEU A 242 11.20 2.67 -7.51
C LEU A 242 12.00 3.89 -7.97
N GLN A 243 11.36 5.04 -8.14
CA GLN A 243 12.02 6.29 -8.51
C GLN A 243 13.14 6.66 -7.53
N GLU A 244 12.82 6.66 -6.24
CA GLU A 244 13.78 6.99 -5.19
C GLU A 244 14.89 5.93 -5.07
N PHE A 245 14.53 4.65 -5.17
CA PHE A 245 15.49 3.55 -5.15
C PHE A 245 16.52 3.69 -6.28
N LEU A 246 16.09 3.93 -7.52
CA LEU A 246 16.99 4.10 -8.66
C LEU A 246 17.85 5.36 -8.56
N ARG A 247 17.37 6.41 -7.85
CA ARG A 247 18.18 7.60 -7.55
C ARG A 247 19.33 7.27 -6.59
N GLN A 248 19.08 6.40 -5.61
CA GLN A 248 20.06 5.98 -4.60
C GLN A 248 21.03 4.91 -5.12
N HIS A 249 20.63 4.16 -6.15
CA HIS A 249 21.36 3.04 -6.71
C HIS A 249 21.69 3.26 -8.20
N PRO A 250 22.64 4.16 -8.51
CA PRO A 250 23.01 4.45 -9.90
C PRO A 250 23.67 3.27 -10.63
N GLU A 251 24.14 2.25 -9.89
CA GLU A 251 24.68 1.01 -10.41
C GLU A 251 23.64 0.10 -11.07
N ILE A 252 22.35 0.31 -10.81
CA ILE A 252 21.28 -0.51 -11.38
C ILE A 252 21.17 -0.30 -12.87
N THR A 253 21.20 -1.39 -13.62
CA THR A 253 21.00 -1.45 -15.08
C THR A 253 19.78 -2.27 -15.48
N THR A 254 19.34 -3.17 -14.60
CA THR A 254 18.26 -4.14 -14.87
C THR A 254 17.13 -4.03 -13.86
N ILE A 255 15.88 -3.97 -14.35
CA ILE A 255 14.65 -3.98 -13.57
C ILE A 255 13.84 -5.22 -13.92
N GLU A 256 13.58 -6.08 -12.96
CA GLU A 256 12.69 -7.24 -13.08
C GLU A 256 11.31 -6.90 -12.48
N LEU A 257 10.28 -6.75 -13.30
CA LEU A 257 8.92 -6.51 -12.84
C LEU A 257 8.27 -7.84 -12.46
N ARG A 258 8.15 -8.07 -11.16
CA ARG A 258 7.59 -9.29 -10.56
C ARG A 258 6.29 -8.97 -9.81
N LEU A 259 5.43 -8.16 -10.48
CA LEU A 259 4.14 -7.75 -9.96
C LEU A 259 3.10 -8.86 -10.08
N ASP A 260 2.01 -8.74 -9.31
CA ASP A 260 0.92 -9.72 -9.29
C ASP A 260 0.39 -10.02 -10.69
N ASN A 261 0.03 -11.27 -10.96
CA ASN A 261 -0.49 -11.69 -12.25
C ASN A 261 -2.01 -11.49 -12.36
N ASP A 262 -2.49 -10.32 -11.90
CA ASP A 262 -3.86 -9.86 -12.06
C ASP A 262 -3.94 -8.66 -13.01
N ALA A 263 -5.14 -8.23 -13.36
CA ALA A 263 -5.34 -7.11 -14.29
C ALA A 263 -4.63 -5.81 -13.85
N LYS A 264 -4.58 -5.54 -12.53
CA LYS A 264 -3.97 -4.34 -11.97
C LYS A 264 -2.43 -4.41 -12.01
N GLY A 265 -1.85 -5.54 -11.63
CA GLY A 265 -0.41 -5.79 -11.71
C GLY A 265 0.10 -5.76 -13.16
N ARG A 266 -0.64 -6.33 -14.10
CA ARG A 266 -0.29 -6.29 -15.54
C ARG A 266 -0.34 -4.86 -16.09
N MET A 267 -1.36 -4.08 -15.76
CA MET A 267 -1.43 -2.66 -16.15
C MET A 267 -0.26 -1.85 -15.56
N ALA A 268 0.09 -2.11 -14.31
CA ALA A 268 1.22 -1.46 -13.66
C ALA A 268 2.55 -1.83 -14.33
N SER A 269 2.77 -3.11 -14.67
CA SER A 269 3.97 -3.57 -15.41
C SER A 269 4.12 -2.84 -16.73
N VAL A 270 3.05 -2.72 -17.50
CA VAL A 270 3.06 -1.97 -18.79
C VAL A 270 3.42 -0.50 -18.57
N GLY A 271 2.84 0.12 -17.54
CA GLY A 271 3.11 1.53 -17.19
C GLY A 271 4.57 1.75 -16.78
N ILE A 272 5.12 0.93 -15.90
CA ILE A 272 6.50 1.02 -15.42
C ILE A 272 7.48 0.76 -16.57
N ARG A 273 7.24 -0.27 -17.38
CA ARG A 273 8.08 -0.55 -18.55
C ARG A 273 8.14 0.63 -19.52
N LYS A 274 7.00 1.29 -19.77
CA LYS A 274 6.96 2.49 -20.64
C LYS A 274 7.81 3.65 -20.11
N ILE A 275 7.93 3.80 -18.79
CA ILE A 275 8.70 4.88 -18.16
C ILE A 275 10.21 4.58 -18.20
N TYR A 276 10.60 3.31 -18.05
CA TYR A 276 11.98 2.96 -17.75
C TYR A 276 12.74 2.26 -18.87
N ALA A 277 12.05 1.71 -19.90
CA ALA A 277 12.68 0.87 -20.94
C ALA A 277 13.72 1.59 -21.79
N ASP A 278 13.71 2.91 -21.88
CA ASP A 278 14.71 3.69 -22.61
C ASP A 278 16.05 3.84 -21.85
N ARG A 279 16.04 3.58 -20.54
CA ARG A 279 17.21 3.78 -19.66
C ARG A 279 17.70 2.51 -19.00
N TYR A 280 16.84 1.50 -18.87
CA TYR A 280 17.10 0.25 -18.16
C TYR A 280 16.67 -0.96 -19.01
N THR A 281 17.33 -2.09 -18.80
CA THR A 281 16.81 -3.37 -19.27
C THR A 281 15.63 -3.77 -18.39
N VAL A 282 14.42 -3.86 -18.96
CA VAL A 282 13.20 -4.17 -18.20
C VAL A 282 12.62 -5.52 -18.58
N HIS A 283 12.65 -6.47 -17.67
CA HIS A 283 12.02 -7.79 -17.80
C HIS A 283 10.67 -7.82 -17.09
N ASP A 284 9.63 -8.35 -17.73
CA ASP A 284 8.33 -8.59 -17.11
C ASP A 284 8.21 -10.08 -16.76
N LEU A 285 8.27 -10.38 -15.47
CA LEU A 285 8.37 -11.73 -14.90
C LEU A 285 7.26 -11.93 -13.85
N PRO A 286 5.97 -11.97 -14.24
CA PRO A 286 4.89 -12.23 -13.29
C PRO A 286 4.96 -13.66 -12.73
N PRO A 287 4.31 -13.91 -11.56
CA PRO A 287 4.13 -15.27 -11.08
C PRO A 287 3.33 -16.11 -12.11
N ASN A 288 3.64 -17.40 -12.21
CA ASN A 288 3.00 -18.31 -13.18
C ASN A 288 1.62 -18.82 -12.73
N ILE A 289 0.99 -18.12 -11.80
CA ILE A 289 -0.37 -18.38 -11.32
C ILE A 289 -1.27 -17.24 -11.79
N GLU A 290 -2.31 -17.56 -12.55
CA GLU A 290 -3.29 -16.56 -12.99
C GLU A 290 -4.03 -15.97 -11.78
N ASN A 291 -4.16 -14.65 -11.73
CA ASN A 291 -4.71 -13.87 -10.61
C ASN A 291 -4.02 -14.14 -9.26
N GLY A 292 -2.77 -14.60 -9.26
CA GLY A 292 -1.98 -14.90 -8.07
C GLY A 292 -0.75 -14.03 -7.89
N ASP A 293 -0.12 -14.18 -6.72
CA ASP A 293 1.11 -13.50 -6.31
C ASP A 293 2.26 -14.52 -6.06
N TYR A 294 3.46 -14.03 -5.78
CA TYR A 294 4.62 -14.87 -5.46
C TYR A 294 4.47 -15.62 -4.14
N ALA A 295 3.72 -15.07 -3.16
CA ALA A 295 3.44 -15.76 -1.91
C ALA A 295 2.51 -16.97 -2.13
N ASP A 296 1.55 -16.87 -3.06
CA ASP A 296 0.72 -18.01 -3.47
C ASP A 296 1.57 -19.12 -4.13
N MET A 297 2.52 -18.74 -5.02
CA MET A 297 3.47 -19.71 -5.60
C MET A 297 4.30 -20.43 -4.55
N ALA A 298 4.88 -19.69 -3.61
CA ALA A 298 5.72 -20.25 -2.56
C ALA A 298 4.93 -21.19 -1.63
N LYS A 299 3.71 -20.80 -1.28
CA LYS A 299 2.79 -21.60 -0.49
C LYS A 299 2.45 -22.93 -1.18
N ASN A 300 2.11 -22.88 -2.48
CA ASN A 300 1.78 -24.07 -3.27
C ASN A 300 3.00 -24.99 -3.40
N ASN A 301 4.19 -24.46 -3.63
CA ASN A 301 5.43 -25.23 -3.71
C ASN A 301 5.74 -25.95 -2.38
N ARG A 302 5.58 -25.25 -1.24
CA ARG A 302 5.74 -25.83 0.09
C ARG A 302 4.76 -26.97 0.33
N MET A 303 3.48 -26.81 -0.02
CA MET A 303 2.45 -27.84 0.13
C MET A 303 2.80 -29.08 -0.71
N ALA A 304 3.23 -28.91 -1.95
CA ALA A 304 3.65 -29.99 -2.85
C ALA A 304 4.85 -30.78 -2.27
N ARG A 305 5.89 -30.07 -1.78
CA ARG A 305 7.06 -30.71 -1.13
C ARG A 305 6.68 -31.50 0.11
N THR A 306 5.78 -30.97 0.94
CA THR A 306 5.30 -31.66 2.14
C THR A 306 4.49 -32.92 1.79
N ALA A 307 3.65 -32.85 0.75
CA ALA A 307 2.89 -34.00 0.28
C ALA A 307 3.80 -35.11 -0.31
N ALA A 308 4.80 -34.71 -1.11
CA ALA A 308 5.78 -35.64 -1.67
C ALA A 308 6.59 -36.35 -0.58
N HIS A 309 7.06 -35.60 0.43
CA HIS A 309 7.79 -36.18 1.57
C HIS A 309 6.94 -37.19 2.35
N ARG A 310 5.67 -36.91 2.62
CA ARG A 310 4.74 -37.83 3.27
C ARG A 310 4.46 -39.09 2.44
N ALA A 311 4.51 -39.01 1.11
CA ALA A 311 4.32 -40.15 0.20
C ALA A 311 5.53 -41.11 0.19
N VAL A 312 6.75 -40.57 0.35
CA VAL A 312 8.00 -41.32 0.38
C VAL A 312 8.20 -42.01 1.73
N CYS A 313 7.64 -41.47 2.83
CA CYS A 313 7.75 -42.00 4.18
C CYS A 313 6.63 -43.01 4.54
N ARG A 314 5.77 -43.39 3.60
CA ARG A 314 4.78 -44.47 3.70
C ARG A 314 5.20 -45.69 2.89
#